data_8f77fee86cf532aae0010b9cba5a8aaf
#
_entry.id   8f77fee86cf532aae0010b9cba5a8aaf
#
_cell.length_a   1.000
_cell.length_b   1.000
_cell.length_c   1.000
_cell.angle_alpha   90.00
_cell.angle_beta   90.00
_cell.angle_gamma   90.00
#
_symmetry.space_group_name_H-M   'P 1'
#
loop_
_entity.id
_entity.type
_entity.pdbx_description
1 polymer ?
#
loop_
_entity_poly.entity_id
_entity_poly.type
_entity_poly.pdbx_seq_one_letter_code
_entity_poly.pdbx_strand_id
1 'polypeptide(L)'
;MGRMLTIHGVDDVRLDPYRRPPAGAKDVVIKMKAVGICGSDLSYIRHGGIPMPGTKTALGHECAGEVIEVGTEVEGLAPGQRVIVNPMLTPSYVGSGGPEGAFTEELLVREARAGVNILPIPDDVPYDVAAMCEPLAVALHGINRAEAQEGDRVVIFGCGPIGLGMVLWAIDRGCRDVIALDLADERLARAQALGAHTINPTRENAVERIKDIHGRVTVFGREKSETDAFIDAAGAPSILADVVTLAKRHARHVITAAYMKPIELPAGPMLTTEMTITTAVGYPTEMPDVIAAMPRLRDTITAMISHRLPFDDVLEGLGIAGQPGSAKVMIEFGRG
;
A
#
# COMPACT_ATOMS: atom_id res chain seq x y z
N MET A 1 -28.35 -3.27 13.79
CA MET A 1 -27.74 -1.92 13.69
C MET A 1 -26.26 -2.14 13.75
N GLY A 2 -25.54 -1.83 12.68
CA GLY A 2 -24.09 -2.01 12.59
C GLY A 2 -23.33 -0.82 13.21
N ARG A 3 -22.02 -0.81 13.00
CA ARG A 3 -21.10 0.25 13.43
C ARG A 3 -20.20 0.65 12.27
N MET A 4 -19.64 1.85 12.33
CA MET A 4 -18.69 2.34 11.35
C MET A 4 -17.64 3.23 12.02
N LEU A 5 -16.39 3.07 11.65
CA LEU A 5 -15.29 3.88 12.14
C LEU A 5 -15.26 5.22 11.40
N THR A 6 -15.40 6.32 12.13
CA THR A 6 -15.48 7.68 11.55
C THR A 6 -14.62 8.68 12.30
N ILE A 7 -14.09 9.67 11.58
CA ILE A 7 -13.33 10.78 12.14
C ILE A 7 -14.28 11.92 12.49
N HIS A 8 -14.17 12.44 13.70
CA HIS A 8 -14.95 13.56 14.24
C HIS A 8 -14.15 14.88 14.33
N GLY A 9 -12.82 14.77 14.29
CA GLY A 9 -11.90 15.90 14.39
C GLY A 9 -10.45 15.42 14.48
N VAL A 10 -9.54 16.34 14.73
CA VAL A 10 -8.11 16.03 14.90
C VAL A 10 -7.93 15.06 16.05
N ASP A 11 -7.33 13.89 15.78
CA ASP A 11 -7.11 12.80 16.73
C ASP A 11 -8.39 12.27 17.40
N ASP A 12 -9.57 12.58 16.86
CA ASP A 12 -10.87 12.12 17.35
C ASP A 12 -11.50 11.16 16.33
N VAL A 13 -11.29 9.86 16.54
CA VAL A 13 -11.85 8.76 15.75
C VAL A 13 -12.73 7.89 16.66
N ARG A 14 -13.91 7.50 16.17
CA ARG A 14 -14.90 6.77 16.96
C ARG A 14 -15.53 5.66 16.15
N LEU A 15 -15.88 4.56 16.83
CA LEU A 15 -16.72 3.50 16.29
C LEU A 15 -18.19 3.85 16.60
N ASP A 16 -18.84 4.50 15.64
CA ASP A 16 -20.20 5.02 15.77
C ASP A 16 -21.26 3.96 15.45
N PRO A 17 -22.44 3.98 16.10
CA PRO A 17 -23.60 3.26 15.59
C PRO A 17 -23.91 3.70 14.15
N TYR A 18 -24.06 2.73 13.25
CA TYR A 18 -24.28 2.99 11.85
C TYR A 18 -25.48 2.20 11.32
N ARG A 19 -26.33 2.88 10.57
CA ARG A 19 -27.38 2.26 9.79
C ARG A 19 -27.10 2.49 8.31
N ARG A 20 -26.68 1.43 7.65
CA ARG A 20 -26.44 1.44 6.21
C ARG A 20 -27.67 1.99 5.47
N PRO A 21 -27.54 2.92 4.53
CA PRO A 21 -28.62 3.29 3.61
C PRO A 21 -29.09 2.07 2.82
N PRO A 22 -30.37 2.04 2.38
CA PRO A 22 -30.83 0.99 1.48
C PRO A 22 -30.03 1.01 0.16
N ALA A 23 -29.76 -0.17 -0.39
CA ALA A 23 -29.12 -0.29 -1.68
C ALA A 23 -30.10 0.15 -2.80
N GLY A 24 -29.61 0.92 -3.74
CA GLY A 24 -30.30 1.28 -4.97
C GLY A 24 -30.15 0.21 -6.05
N ALA A 25 -30.79 0.43 -7.20
CA ALA A 25 -30.76 -0.53 -8.31
C ALA A 25 -29.35 -0.82 -8.87
N LYS A 26 -28.41 0.11 -8.69
CA LYS A 26 -27.01 0.01 -9.16
C LYS A 26 -25.99 -0.29 -8.05
N ASP A 27 -26.46 -0.55 -6.84
CA ASP A 27 -25.59 -0.70 -5.69
C ASP A 27 -25.42 -2.16 -5.32
N VAL A 28 -24.34 -2.45 -4.56
CA VAL A 28 -24.08 -3.76 -3.99
C VAL A 28 -23.76 -3.59 -2.50
N VAL A 29 -24.19 -4.53 -1.68
CA VAL A 29 -23.81 -4.60 -0.27
C VAL A 29 -22.86 -5.76 -0.07
N ILE A 30 -21.77 -5.48 0.60
CA ILE A 30 -20.73 -6.44 0.92
C ILE A 30 -20.66 -6.61 2.44
N LYS A 31 -20.82 -7.84 2.91
CA LYS A 31 -20.51 -8.22 4.29
C LYS A 31 -19.00 -8.29 4.43
N MET A 32 -18.45 -7.39 5.23
CA MET A 32 -17.01 -7.32 5.41
C MET A 32 -16.47 -8.55 6.14
N LYS A 33 -15.29 -9.01 5.72
CA LYS A 33 -14.58 -10.15 6.32
C LYS A 33 -13.20 -9.76 6.82
N ALA A 34 -12.49 -8.90 6.09
CA ALA A 34 -11.18 -8.39 6.48
C ALA A 34 -10.96 -6.99 5.90
N VAL A 35 -10.34 -6.11 6.69
CA VAL A 35 -9.96 -4.75 6.28
C VAL A 35 -8.58 -4.43 6.85
N GLY A 36 -7.65 -4.04 5.98
CA GLY A 36 -6.31 -3.58 6.37
C GLY A 36 -6.33 -2.14 6.87
N ILE A 37 -5.51 -1.85 7.88
CA ILE A 37 -5.24 -0.47 8.31
C ILE A 37 -4.11 0.10 7.46
N CYS A 38 -4.36 1.25 6.83
CA CYS A 38 -3.42 1.98 6.00
C CYS A 38 -2.77 3.14 6.77
N GLY A 39 -1.56 3.51 6.37
CA GLY A 39 -0.91 4.73 6.87
C GLY A 39 -1.69 6.01 6.56
N SER A 40 -2.49 6.03 5.49
CA SER A 40 -3.38 7.14 5.16
C SER A 40 -4.53 7.29 6.15
N ASP A 41 -5.08 6.19 6.71
CA ASP A 41 -6.10 6.25 7.77
C ASP A 41 -5.55 7.02 8.98
N LEU A 42 -4.31 6.69 9.40
CA LEU A 42 -3.63 7.38 10.50
C LEU A 42 -3.35 8.84 10.17
N SER A 43 -3.00 9.14 8.92
CA SER A 43 -2.80 10.52 8.47
C SER A 43 -4.11 11.32 8.51
N TYR A 44 -5.21 10.74 8.02
CA TYR A 44 -6.53 11.40 8.06
C TYR A 44 -6.97 11.69 9.49
N ILE A 45 -6.76 10.77 10.44
CA ILE A 45 -7.08 10.99 11.86
C ILE A 45 -6.30 12.18 12.41
N ARG A 46 -4.98 12.26 12.15
CA ARG A 46 -4.14 13.39 12.62
C ARG A 46 -4.54 14.75 12.06
N HIS A 47 -5.14 14.76 10.85
CA HIS A 47 -5.58 16.00 10.21
C HIS A 47 -7.08 16.30 10.42
N GLY A 48 -7.81 15.46 11.16
CA GLY A 48 -9.24 15.66 11.43
C GLY A 48 -10.15 15.27 10.28
N GLY A 49 -9.68 14.40 9.40
CA GLY A 49 -10.40 13.90 8.23
C GLY A 49 -9.96 14.53 6.92
N ILE A 50 -10.63 14.15 5.83
CA ILE A 50 -10.49 14.78 4.53
C ILE A 50 -11.53 15.92 4.48
N PRO A 51 -11.14 17.16 4.19
CA PRO A 51 -12.06 18.30 4.21
C PRO A 51 -13.04 18.21 3.03
N MET A 52 -14.16 17.52 3.26
CA MET A 52 -15.32 17.53 2.37
C MET A 52 -16.50 18.19 3.11
N PRO A 53 -17.10 19.27 2.58
CA PRO A 53 -18.16 19.98 3.27
C PRO A 53 -19.34 19.06 3.63
N GLY A 54 -19.71 19.05 4.91
CA GLY A 54 -20.90 18.37 5.41
C GLY A 54 -20.78 16.85 5.60
N THR A 55 -19.59 16.27 5.43
CA THR A 55 -19.37 14.83 5.62
C THR A 55 -18.32 14.55 6.69
N LYS A 56 -18.58 13.55 7.53
CA LYS A 56 -17.55 12.93 8.37
C LYS A 56 -16.76 11.97 7.49
N THR A 57 -15.45 11.86 7.70
CA THR A 57 -14.62 10.91 6.99
C THR A 57 -14.82 9.52 7.58
N ALA A 58 -15.43 8.61 6.82
CA ALA A 58 -15.44 7.19 7.11
C ALA A 58 -14.11 6.56 6.70
N LEU A 59 -13.62 5.57 7.46
CA LEU A 59 -12.31 4.97 7.28
C LEU A 59 -12.36 3.54 6.73
N GLY A 60 -11.21 3.10 6.18
CA GLY A 60 -11.00 1.76 5.66
C GLY A 60 -11.26 1.66 4.16
N HIS A 61 -10.22 1.26 3.42
CA HIS A 61 -10.25 1.14 1.95
C HIS A 61 -9.52 -0.10 1.43
N GLU A 62 -8.78 -0.82 2.27
CA GLU A 62 -8.10 -2.07 1.93
C GLU A 62 -8.98 -3.24 2.36
N CYS A 63 -9.96 -3.67 1.56
CA CYS A 63 -11.03 -4.52 2.07
C CYS A 63 -11.37 -5.72 1.20
N ALA A 64 -11.79 -6.80 1.87
CA ALA A 64 -12.33 -8.01 1.26
C ALA A 64 -13.60 -8.48 2.00
N GLY A 65 -14.54 -9.03 1.28
CA GLY A 65 -15.81 -9.49 1.85
C GLY A 65 -16.61 -10.38 0.92
N GLU A 66 -17.87 -10.55 1.26
CA GLU A 66 -18.83 -11.39 0.57
C GLU A 66 -20.05 -10.56 0.17
N VAL A 67 -20.45 -10.63 -1.08
CA VAL A 67 -21.66 -9.97 -1.59
C VAL A 67 -22.89 -10.55 -0.89
N ILE A 68 -23.74 -9.71 -0.31
CA ILE A 68 -24.98 -10.13 0.36
C ILE A 68 -26.25 -9.56 -0.29
N GLU A 69 -26.15 -8.43 -1.02
CA GLU A 69 -27.26 -7.79 -1.71
C GLU A 69 -26.76 -7.23 -3.04
N VAL A 70 -27.53 -7.44 -4.12
CA VAL A 70 -27.19 -6.97 -5.47
C VAL A 70 -28.36 -6.21 -6.03
N GLY A 71 -28.14 -4.97 -6.45
CA GLY A 71 -29.16 -4.13 -7.10
C GLY A 71 -29.61 -4.68 -8.43
N THR A 72 -30.84 -4.40 -8.81
CA THR A 72 -31.51 -4.99 -9.99
C THR A 72 -30.89 -4.63 -11.34
N GLU A 73 -30.05 -3.60 -11.39
CA GLU A 73 -29.33 -3.14 -12.59
C GLU A 73 -27.84 -3.55 -12.57
N VAL A 74 -27.38 -4.30 -11.55
CA VAL A 74 -26.01 -4.77 -11.45
C VAL A 74 -25.88 -6.12 -12.10
N GLU A 75 -24.98 -6.24 -13.07
CA GLU A 75 -24.68 -7.48 -13.77
C GLU A 75 -23.35 -8.09 -13.33
N GLY A 76 -23.22 -9.43 -13.43
CA GLY A 76 -21.96 -10.14 -13.20
C GLY A 76 -21.59 -10.33 -11.73
N LEU A 77 -22.46 -9.98 -10.78
CA LEU A 77 -22.32 -10.21 -9.35
C LEU A 77 -23.49 -11.01 -8.79
N ALA A 78 -23.25 -11.81 -7.76
CA ALA A 78 -24.27 -12.60 -7.08
C ALA A 78 -24.02 -12.67 -5.57
N PRO A 79 -25.08 -12.80 -4.74
CA PRO A 79 -24.91 -13.08 -3.31
C PRO A 79 -24.08 -14.34 -3.08
N GLY A 80 -23.21 -14.30 -2.04
CA GLY A 80 -22.25 -15.35 -1.73
C GLY A 80 -20.90 -15.20 -2.45
N GLN A 81 -20.80 -14.33 -3.43
CA GLN A 81 -19.56 -14.13 -4.17
C GLN A 81 -18.51 -13.41 -3.30
N ARG A 82 -17.29 -13.96 -3.30
CA ARG A 82 -16.14 -13.41 -2.58
C ARG A 82 -15.48 -12.32 -3.42
N VAL A 83 -15.27 -11.15 -2.82
CA VAL A 83 -14.83 -9.95 -3.58
C VAL A 83 -13.89 -9.06 -2.76
N ILE A 84 -13.15 -8.25 -3.50
CA ILE A 84 -12.51 -7.02 -3.01
C ILE A 84 -13.14 -5.81 -3.67
N VAL A 85 -12.98 -4.64 -3.06
CA VAL A 85 -13.41 -3.36 -3.62
C VAL A 85 -12.20 -2.58 -4.09
N ASN A 86 -12.30 -1.97 -5.28
CA ASN A 86 -11.37 -0.94 -5.73
C ASN A 86 -11.92 0.44 -5.33
N PRO A 87 -11.48 1.02 -4.21
CA PRO A 87 -12.03 2.26 -3.68
C PRO A 87 -11.83 3.47 -4.60
N MET A 88 -10.74 3.49 -5.39
CA MET A 88 -10.47 4.59 -6.33
C MET A 88 -11.47 4.67 -7.48
N LEU A 89 -12.14 3.58 -7.81
CA LEU A 89 -13.13 3.51 -8.90
C LEU A 89 -14.58 3.52 -8.38
N THR A 90 -14.78 3.75 -7.07
CA THR A 90 -16.11 4.00 -6.51
C THR A 90 -16.44 5.49 -6.54
N PRO A 91 -17.68 5.90 -6.84
CA PRO A 91 -18.05 7.33 -6.86
C PRO A 91 -17.88 8.02 -5.50
N SER A 92 -17.95 7.25 -4.41
CA SER A 92 -17.88 7.74 -3.04
C SER A 92 -16.48 7.70 -2.46
N TYR A 93 -15.45 7.27 -3.19
CA TYR A 93 -14.08 7.11 -2.66
C TYR A 93 -14.08 6.43 -1.29
N VAL A 94 -14.55 5.18 -1.25
CA VAL A 94 -14.71 4.39 -0.01
C VAL A 94 -13.45 4.50 0.88
N GLY A 95 -13.64 4.94 2.12
CA GLY A 95 -12.57 5.11 3.11
C GLY A 95 -11.57 6.25 2.83
N SER A 96 -11.83 7.08 1.80
CA SER A 96 -10.91 8.14 1.37
C SER A 96 -11.63 9.48 1.13
N GLY A 97 -12.55 9.83 2.03
CA GLY A 97 -13.24 11.14 2.04
C GLY A 97 -14.73 11.07 1.76
N GLY A 98 -15.24 9.94 1.28
CA GLY A 98 -16.68 9.73 1.10
C GLY A 98 -17.40 9.33 2.39
N PRO A 99 -18.73 9.17 2.31
CA PRO A 99 -19.55 8.78 3.46
C PRO A 99 -19.45 7.28 3.79
N GLU A 100 -18.94 6.46 2.90
CA GLU A 100 -18.75 5.03 3.08
C GLU A 100 -17.28 4.71 3.39
N GLY A 101 -17.06 3.81 4.36
CA GLY A 101 -15.77 3.26 4.74
C GLY A 101 -15.90 1.78 5.05
N ALA A 102 -14.83 1.02 4.84
CA ALA A 102 -14.87 -0.43 4.98
C ALA A 102 -14.76 -0.92 6.44
N PHE A 103 -14.36 -0.08 7.40
CA PHE A 103 -14.45 -0.45 8.81
C PHE A 103 -15.90 -0.37 9.29
N THR A 104 -16.74 -1.25 8.76
CA THR A 104 -18.16 -1.48 9.07
C THR A 104 -18.51 -2.93 8.81
N GLU A 105 -19.56 -3.46 9.43
CA GLU A 105 -20.00 -4.85 9.19
C GLU A 105 -20.55 -5.05 7.77
N GLU A 106 -21.24 -4.01 7.21
CA GLU A 106 -21.82 -4.04 5.87
C GLU A 106 -21.46 -2.77 5.10
N LEU A 107 -20.68 -2.95 4.02
CA LEU A 107 -20.26 -1.87 3.14
C LEU A 107 -21.25 -1.73 1.97
N LEU A 108 -21.80 -0.54 1.78
CA LEU A 108 -22.53 -0.17 0.57
C LEU A 108 -21.55 0.33 -0.48
N VAL A 109 -21.49 -0.34 -1.61
CA VAL A 109 -20.74 0.10 -2.80
C VAL A 109 -21.73 0.63 -3.83
N ARG A 110 -21.65 1.94 -4.09
CA ARG A 110 -22.51 2.61 -5.06
C ARG A 110 -22.00 2.42 -6.47
N GLU A 111 -22.96 2.38 -7.44
CA GLU A 111 -22.64 2.19 -8.87
C GLU A 111 -21.68 1.02 -9.09
N ALA A 112 -22.02 -0.13 -8.52
CA ALA A 112 -21.21 -1.34 -8.54
C ALA A 112 -21.05 -1.88 -9.97
N ARG A 113 -19.81 -2.20 -10.33
CA ARG A 113 -19.45 -2.76 -11.63
C ARG A 113 -18.49 -3.91 -11.44
N ALA A 114 -18.93 -5.13 -11.82
CA ALA A 114 -18.10 -6.33 -11.78
C ALA A 114 -16.82 -6.16 -12.63
N GLY A 115 -15.69 -6.57 -12.09
CA GLY A 115 -14.39 -6.46 -12.75
C GLY A 115 -13.83 -5.04 -12.83
N VAL A 116 -14.52 -4.04 -12.28
CA VAL A 116 -14.07 -2.63 -12.27
C VAL A 116 -13.86 -2.16 -10.84
N ASN A 117 -14.93 -1.88 -10.09
CA ASN A 117 -14.83 -1.46 -8.69
C ASN A 117 -15.17 -2.56 -7.69
N ILE A 118 -15.71 -3.69 -8.15
CA ILE A 118 -15.85 -4.94 -7.38
C ILE A 118 -15.18 -6.05 -8.17
N LEU A 119 -14.14 -6.64 -7.60
CA LEU A 119 -13.37 -7.68 -8.27
C LEU A 119 -13.52 -9.01 -7.49
N PRO A 120 -13.92 -10.09 -8.18
CA PRO A 120 -13.93 -11.43 -7.59
C PRO A 120 -12.54 -11.87 -7.17
N ILE A 121 -12.47 -12.64 -6.09
CA ILE A 121 -11.23 -13.25 -5.61
C ILE A 121 -11.31 -14.78 -5.72
N PRO A 122 -10.17 -15.47 -5.94
CA PRO A 122 -10.11 -16.93 -5.98
C PRO A 122 -10.57 -17.54 -4.65
N ASP A 123 -11.22 -18.70 -4.72
CA ASP A 123 -11.83 -19.37 -3.54
C ASP A 123 -10.78 -19.82 -2.51
N ASP A 124 -9.56 -20.13 -2.95
CA ASP A 124 -8.46 -20.59 -2.11
C ASP A 124 -7.65 -19.44 -1.46
N VAL A 125 -7.98 -18.18 -1.76
CA VAL A 125 -7.33 -17.01 -1.16
C VAL A 125 -8.10 -16.57 0.08
N PRO A 126 -7.51 -16.57 1.29
CA PRO A 126 -8.16 -16.08 2.52
C PRO A 126 -8.53 -14.59 2.42
N TYR A 127 -9.56 -14.13 3.14
CA TYR A 127 -10.01 -12.74 3.06
C TYR A 127 -8.98 -11.72 3.55
N ASP A 128 -8.19 -12.05 4.56
CA ASP A 128 -7.10 -11.21 5.06
C ASP A 128 -5.98 -11.04 4.01
N VAL A 129 -5.66 -12.13 3.29
CA VAL A 129 -4.75 -12.07 2.13
C VAL A 129 -5.36 -11.28 0.99
N ALA A 130 -6.65 -11.48 0.71
CA ALA A 130 -7.35 -10.74 -0.33
C ALA A 130 -7.42 -9.23 -0.06
N ALA A 131 -7.61 -8.81 1.19
CA ALA A 131 -7.59 -7.41 1.61
C ALA A 131 -6.22 -6.74 1.38
N MET A 132 -5.13 -7.52 1.26
CA MET A 132 -3.82 -7.01 0.86
C MET A 132 -3.74 -6.60 -0.62
N CYS A 133 -4.78 -6.85 -1.42
CA CYS A 133 -4.77 -6.50 -2.84
C CYS A 133 -4.51 -5.02 -3.08
N GLU A 134 -5.17 -4.15 -2.33
CA GLU A 134 -5.05 -2.71 -2.47
C GLU A 134 -3.60 -2.24 -2.23
N PRO A 135 -2.97 -2.44 -1.06
CA PRO A 135 -1.61 -1.99 -0.83
C PRO A 135 -0.58 -2.69 -1.73
N LEU A 136 -0.81 -3.94 -2.12
CA LEU A 136 0.06 -4.63 -3.08
C LEU A 136 -0.06 -4.06 -4.50
N ALA A 137 -1.25 -3.57 -4.89
CA ALA A 137 -1.43 -2.88 -6.17
C ALA A 137 -0.71 -1.52 -6.18
N VAL A 138 -0.73 -0.76 -5.07
CA VAL A 138 0.10 0.46 -4.91
C VAL A 138 1.59 0.12 -5.06
N ALA A 139 2.05 -0.95 -4.40
CA ALA A 139 3.44 -1.38 -4.47
C ALA A 139 3.83 -1.81 -5.90
N LEU A 140 2.98 -2.59 -6.56
CA LEU A 140 3.19 -3.03 -7.94
C LEU A 140 3.27 -1.85 -8.91
N HIS A 141 2.38 -0.84 -8.72
CA HIS A 141 2.42 0.39 -9.51
C HIS A 141 3.76 1.12 -9.34
N GLY A 142 4.31 1.22 -8.13
CA GLY A 142 5.63 1.78 -7.88
C GLY A 142 6.74 1.05 -8.65
N ILE A 143 6.71 -0.29 -8.67
CA ILE A 143 7.64 -1.13 -9.42
C ILE A 143 7.46 -0.95 -10.94
N ASN A 144 6.21 -0.84 -11.43
CA ASN A 144 5.90 -0.58 -12.83
C ASN A 144 6.42 0.81 -13.26
N ARG A 145 6.23 1.83 -12.42
CA ARG A 145 6.74 3.20 -12.67
C ARG A 145 8.27 3.27 -12.62
N ALA A 146 8.91 2.37 -11.88
CA ALA A 146 10.37 2.22 -11.89
C ALA A 146 10.85 1.50 -13.15
N GLU A 147 9.95 0.95 -13.97
CA GLU A 147 10.28 0.11 -15.13
C GLU A 147 11.27 -1.00 -14.75
N ALA A 148 11.16 -1.49 -13.51
CA ALA A 148 12.06 -2.51 -13.02
C ALA A 148 11.87 -3.83 -13.79
N GLN A 149 12.96 -4.46 -14.19
CA GLN A 149 12.96 -5.67 -15.02
C GLN A 149 13.79 -6.79 -14.38
N GLU A 150 13.65 -8.01 -14.93
CA GLU A 150 14.52 -9.12 -14.55
C GLU A 150 15.99 -8.73 -14.68
N GLY A 151 16.77 -9.00 -13.63
CA GLY A 151 18.19 -8.68 -13.56
C GLY A 151 18.53 -7.25 -13.10
N ASP A 152 17.55 -6.32 -13.02
CA ASP A 152 17.78 -4.97 -12.48
C ASP A 152 18.17 -5.03 -10.99
N ARG A 153 19.07 -4.13 -10.60
CA ARG A 153 19.42 -3.87 -9.19
C ARG A 153 18.55 -2.74 -8.63
N VAL A 154 17.79 -3.05 -7.60
CA VAL A 154 16.76 -2.15 -7.06
C VAL A 154 17.05 -1.80 -5.61
N VAL A 155 16.95 -0.51 -5.26
CA VAL A 155 17.00 -0.02 -3.88
C VAL A 155 15.64 0.52 -3.48
N ILE A 156 15.10 0.05 -2.35
CA ILE A 156 13.81 0.46 -1.80
C ILE A 156 14.04 1.12 -0.45
N PHE A 157 13.66 2.38 -0.32
CA PHE A 157 13.73 3.14 0.92
C PHE A 157 12.39 3.07 1.65
N GLY A 158 12.42 2.50 2.87
CA GLY A 158 11.25 2.25 3.70
C GLY A 158 10.69 0.84 3.53
N CYS A 159 10.53 0.13 4.66
CA CYS A 159 9.98 -1.22 4.75
C CYS A 159 8.63 -1.24 5.50
N GLY A 160 7.83 -0.19 5.36
CA GLY A 160 6.40 -0.22 5.70
C GLY A 160 5.63 -1.17 4.76
N PRO A 161 4.30 -1.31 4.93
CA PRO A 161 3.51 -2.23 4.09
C PRO A 161 3.72 -2.07 2.59
N ILE A 162 3.81 -0.82 2.11
CA ILE A 162 4.05 -0.52 0.69
C ILE A 162 5.47 -0.91 0.27
N GLY A 163 6.50 -0.54 1.05
CA GLY A 163 7.89 -0.90 0.75
C GLY A 163 8.13 -2.41 0.77
N LEU A 164 7.54 -3.14 1.74
CA LEU A 164 7.57 -4.61 1.74
C LEU A 164 6.87 -5.20 0.51
N GLY A 165 5.75 -4.63 0.08
CA GLY A 165 5.10 -5.00 -1.17
C GLY A 165 6.00 -4.76 -2.39
N MET A 166 6.76 -3.67 -2.42
CA MET A 166 7.73 -3.40 -3.49
C MET A 166 8.88 -4.40 -3.47
N VAL A 167 9.39 -4.77 -2.29
CA VAL A 167 10.39 -5.85 -2.16
C VAL A 167 9.84 -7.15 -2.73
N LEU A 168 8.60 -7.54 -2.35
CA LEU A 168 7.93 -8.72 -2.89
C LEU A 168 7.90 -8.70 -4.42
N TRP A 169 7.40 -7.61 -5.01
CA TRP A 169 7.25 -7.51 -6.47
C TRP A 169 8.58 -7.41 -7.22
N ALA A 170 9.59 -6.75 -6.65
CA ALA A 170 10.92 -6.69 -7.26
C ALA A 170 11.54 -8.11 -7.32
N ILE A 171 11.44 -8.88 -6.24
CA ILE A 171 11.93 -10.26 -6.18
C ILE A 171 11.12 -11.16 -7.11
N ASP A 172 9.79 -11.05 -7.08
CA ASP A 172 8.90 -11.84 -7.95
C ASP A 172 9.15 -11.58 -9.43
N ARG A 173 9.55 -10.36 -9.79
CA ARG A 173 9.92 -9.97 -11.17
C ARG A 173 11.31 -10.45 -11.59
N GLY A 174 12.09 -11.02 -10.68
CA GLY A 174 13.45 -11.49 -10.95
C GLY A 174 14.51 -10.38 -10.91
N CYS A 175 14.24 -9.25 -10.23
CA CYS A 175 15.26 -8.26 -9.96
C CYS A 175 16.38 -8.87 -9.12
N ARG A 176 17.64 -8.47 -9.42
CA ARG A 176 18.83 -8.98 -8.75
C ARG A 176 19.24 -8.04 -7.61
N ASP A 177 19.74 -8.62 -6.52
CA ASP A 177 20.32 -7.87 -5.39
C ASP A 177 19.38 -6.76 -4.90
N VAL A 178 18.09 -7.08 -4.64
CA VAL A 178 17.13 -6.11 -4.09
C VAL A 178 17.60 -5.66 -2.71
N ILE A 179 17.78 -4.36 -2.51
CA ILE A 179 18.18 -3.76 -1.24
C ILE A 179 17.00 -3.01 -0.63
N ALA A 180 16.73 -3.24 0.65
CA ALA A 180 15.71 -2.58 1.42
C ALA A 180 16.32 -1.81 2.61
N LEU A 181 15.93 -0.55 2.79
CA LEU A 181 16.40 0.31 3.88
C LEU A 181 15.25 0.68 4.81
N ASP A 182 15.46 0.57 6.12
CA ASP A 182 14.53 1.10 7.13
C ASP A 182 15.31 1.42 8.42
N LEU A 183 14.70 2.21 9.32
CA LEU A 183 15.25 2.52 10.64
C LEU A 183 14.90 1.43 11.68
N ALA A 184 13.83 0.65 11.44
CA ALA A 184 13.32 -0.38 12.33
C ALA A 184 13.82 -1.77 11.92
N ASP A 185 14.53 -2.44 12.84
CA ASP A 185 15.10 -3.77 12.58
C ASP A 185 14.02 -4.82 12.33
N GLU A 186 12.86 -4.72 12.98
CA GLU A 186 11.75 -5.64 12.80
C GLU A 186 11.19 -5.58 11.37
N ARG A 187 11.19 -4.39 10.76
CA ARG A 187 10.80 -4.20 9.35
C ARG A 187 11.86 -4.75 8.41
N LEU A 188 13.13 -4.50 8.73
CA LEU A 188 14.25 -5.06 7.96
C LEU A 188 14.28 -6.59 8.01
N ALA A 189 13.99 -7.20 9.16
CA ALA A 189 13.89 -8.65 9.26
C ALA A 189 12.82 -9.25 8.34
N ARG A 190 11.67 -8.55 8.14
CA ARG A 190 10.64 -8.96 7.18
C ARG A 190 11.11 -8.82 5.74
N ALA A 191 11.77 -7.71 5.41
CA ALA A 191 12.34 -7.53 4.07
C ALA A 191 13.40 -8.59 3.76
N GLN A 192 14.23 -8.95 4.73
CA GLN A 192 15.21 -10.03 4.62
C GLN A 192 14.55 -11.39 4.42
N ALA A 193 13.45 -11.67 5.13
CA ALA A 193 12.68 -12.90 4.95
C ALA A 193 12.05 -13.02 3.56
N LEU A 194 11.77 -11.90 2.89
CA LEU A 194 11.35 -11.85 1.50
C LEU A 194 12.51 -12.08 0.51
N GLY A 195 13.77 -12.04 0.96
CA GLY A 195 14.96 -12.27 0.13
C GLY A 195 15.76 -11.00 -0.18
N ALA A 196 15.43 -9.83 0.39
CA ALA A 196 16.20 -8.61 0.17
C ALA A 196 17.48 -8.56 1.03
N HIS A 197 18.49 -7.88 0.53
CA HIS A 197 19.57 -7.35 1.36
C HIS A 197 19.02 -6.18 2.19
N THR A 198 19.41 -6.08 3.45
CA THR A 198 18.87 -5.05 4.33
C THR A 198 19.96 -4.12 4.86
N ILE A 199 19.62 -2.84 4.97
CA ILE A 199 20.53 -1.79 5.50
C ILE A 199 19.76 -0.95 6.50
N ASN A 200 20.34 -0.82 7.72
CA ASN A 200 19.87 0.15 8.69
C ASN A 200 20.80 1.39 8.67
N PRO A 201 20.36 2.53 8.09
CA PRO A 201 21.20 3.71 7.92
C PRO A 201 21.61 4.38 9.25
N THR A 202 21.03 3.97 10.38
CA THR A 202 21.45 4.45 11.70
C THR A 202 22.68 3.69 12.25
N ARG A 203 23.04 2.55 11.64
CA ARG A 203 24.10 1.65 12.10
C ARG A 203 25.28 1.57 11.15
N GLU A 204 25.07 1.88 9.87
CA GLU A 204 26.09 1.79 8.84
C GLU A 204 25.92 2.88 7.79
N ASN A 205 26.98 3.13 7.01
CA ASN A 205 26.92 4.07 5.89
C ASN A 205 26.14 3.43 4.72
N ALA A 206 24.89 3.82 4.56
CA ALA A 206 24.01 3.25 3.54
C ALA A 206 24.56 3.43 2.12
N VAL A 207 25.16 4.60 1.81
CA VAL A 207 25.71 4.90 0.48
C VAL A 207 26.84 3.93 0.13
N GLU A 208 27.79 3.72 1.04
CA GLU A 208 28.89 2.80 0.79
C GLU A 208 28.41 1.34 0.75
N ARG A 209 27.47 0.98 1.62
CA ARG A 209 26.95 -0.39 1.66
C ARG A 209 26.16 -0.74 0.39
N ILE A 210 25.40 0.19 -0.19
CA ILE A 210 24.73 0.00 -1.48
C ILE A 210 25.76 -0.25 -2.59
N LYS A 211 26.83 0.53 -2.64
CA LYS A 211 27.92 0.33 -3.62
C LYS A 211 28.63 -1.01 -3.43
N ASP A 212 28.82 -1.47 -2.21
CA ASP A 212 29.44 -2.78 -1.92
C ASP A 212 28.58 -3.94 -2.43
N ILE A 213 27.26 -3.85 -2.32
CA ILE A 213 26.32 -4.89 -2.78
C ILE A 213 26.08 -4.81 -4.30
N HIS A 214 25.76 -3.62 -4.81
CA HIS A 214 25.40 -3.44 -6.22
C HIS A 214 26.60 -3.33 -7.16
N GLY A 215 27.78 -3.05 -6.61
CA GLY A 215 28.97 -2.74 -7.41
C GLY A 215 29.14 -1.25 -7.64
N ARG A 216 30.36 -0.89 -8.12
CA ARG A 216 30.81 0.49 -8.31
C ARG A 216 31.08 0.77 -9.77
N VAL A 217 30.67 1.95 -10.21
CA VAL A 217 30.91 2.48 -11.57
C VAL A 217 31.36 3.92 -11.51
N THR A 218 32.18 4.35 -12.44
CA THR A 218 32.66 5.74 -12.51
C THR A 218 31.86 6.53 -13.55
N VAL A 219 31.26 7.64 -13.12
CA VAL A 219 30.55 8.58 -14.00
C VAL A 219 31.17 9.97 -13.81
N PHE A 220 31.77 10.53 -14.87
CA PHE A 220 32.49 11.81 -14.84
C PHE A 220 33.48 11.95 -13.67
N GLY A 221 34.29 10.88 -13.44
CA GLY A 221 35.30 10.86 -12.37
C GLY A 221 34.75 10.70 -10.97
N ARG A 222 33.44 10.49 -10.80
CA ARG A 222 32.81 10.23 -9.52
C ARG A 222 32.35 8.78 -9.42
N GLU A 223 32.61 8.16 -8.28
CA GLU A 223 32.16 6.80 -8.01
C GLU A 223 30.65 6.78 -7.70
N LYS A 224 29.94 5.91 -8.38
CA LYS A 224 28.49 5.68 -8.30
C LYS A 224 28.23 4.20 -8.01
N SER A 225 26.96 3.85 -7.66
CA SER A 225 26.52 2.46 -7.60
C SER A 225 26.02 1.98 -8.96
N GLU A 226 26.09 0.68 -9.20
CA GLU A 226 25.47 0.07 -10.39
C GLU A 226 23.95 -0.17 -10.21
N THR A 227 23.28 0.61 -9.40
CA THR A 227 21.83 0.55 -9.17
C THR A 227 21.08 1.04 -10.40
N ASP A 228 20.07 0.28 -10.83
CA ASP A 228 19.20 0.59 -11.95
C ASP A 228 17.99 1.44 -11.55
N ALA A 229 17.39 1.11 -10.40
CA ALA A 229 16.22 1.82 -9.90
C ALA A 229 16.26 2.06 -8.38
N PHE A 230 15.81 3.23 -7.99
CA PHE A 230 15.62 3.65 -6.60
C PHE A 230 14.14 3.95 -6.37
N ILE A 231 13.53 3.40 -5.33
CA ILE A 231 12.12 3.61 -5.03
C ILE A 231 11.97 4.13 -3.61
N ASP A 232 11.35 5.29 -3.46
CA ASP A 232 11.14 5.94 -2.18
C ASP A 232 9.71 5.68 -1.67
N ALA A 233 9.60 4.81 -0.67
CA ALA A 233 8.38 4.52 0.08
C ALA A 233 8.44 5.08 1.52
N ALA A 234 9.46 5.90 1.85
CA ALA A 234 9.66 6.47 3.19
C ALA A 234 9.37 7.96 3.28
N GLY A 235 9.65 8.74 2.23
CA GLY A 235 9.41 10.18 2.18
C GLY A 235 10.37 11.01 3.05
N ALA A 236 11.59 10.52 3.30
CA ALA A 236 12.58 11.28 4.05
C ALA A 236 13.34 12.27 3.12
N PRO A 237 13.48 13.55 3.50
CA PRO A 237 14.10 14.57 2.65
C PRO A 237 15.54 14.25 2.21
N SER A 238 16.28 13.45 2.97
CA SER A 238 17.68 13.06 2.65
C SER A 238 17.77 12.03 1.51
N ILE A 239 16.72 11.28 1.22
CA ILE A 239 16.75 10.17 0.25
C ILE A 239 17.16 10.65 -1.14
N LEU A 240 16.62 11.77 -1.62
CA LEU A 240 16.98 12.28 -2.94
C LEU A 240 18.48 12.62 -3.04
N ALA A 241 19.08 13.17 -1.98
CA ALA A 241 20.51 13.46 -1.96
C ALA A 241 21.37 12.19 -2.03
N ASP A 242 20.96 11.14 -1.31
CA ASP A 242 21.62 9.83 -1.37
C ASP A 242 21.46 9.20 -2.75
N VAL A 243 20.27 9.25 -3.34
CA VAL A 243 19.98 8.76 -4.70
C VAL A 243 20.86 9.47 -5.72
N VAL A 244 20.95 10.78 -5.69
CA VAL A 244 21.81 11.57 -6.63
C VAL A 244 23.29 11.25 -6.43
N THR A 245 23.71 10.95 -5.20
CA THR A 245 25.09 10.52 -4.89
C THR A 245 25.36 9.13 -5.50
N LEU A 246 24.39 8.23 -5.47
CA LEU A 246 24.50 6.84 -5.90
C LEU A 246 24.27 6.63 -7.40
N ALA A 247 23.38 7.40 -7.99
CA ALA A 247 22.84 7.15 -9.33
C ALA A 247 23.89 7.08 -10.42
N LYS A 248 23.96 5.96 -11.15
CA LYS A 248 24.67 5.83 -12.44
C LYS A 248 23.92 6.55 -13.56
N ARG A 249 24.46 6.52 -14.77
CA ARG A 249 23.75 7.05 -15.94
C ARG A 249 22.45 6.30 -16.17
N HIS A 250 21.39 7.06 -16.47
CA HIS A 250 20.03 6.57 -16.77
C HIS A 250 19.38 5.80 -15.62
N ALA A 251 19.86 5.94 -14.37
CA ALA A 251 19.17 5.41 -13.21
C ALA A 251 17.79 6.06 -13.05
N ARG A 252 16.83 5.29 -12.57
CA ARG A 252 15.44 5.72 -12.36
C ARG A 252 15.18 5.93 -10.88
N HIS A 253 14.49 7.00 -10.52
CA HIS A 253 14.03 7.24 -9.17
C HIS A 253 12.51 7.44 -9.13
N VAL A 254 11.81 6.66 -8.33
CA VAL A 254 10.36 6.73 -8.19
C VAL A 254 10.00 7.15 -6.78
N ILE A 255 9.23 8.22 -6.65
CA ILE A 255 8.70 8.71 -5.38
C ILE A 255 7.27 8.20 -5.24
N THR A 256 7.00 7.39 -4.22
CA THR A 256 5.68 6.87 -3.87
C THR A 256 5.20 7.39 -2.52
N ALA A 257 6.10 7.91 -1.70
CA ALA A 257 5.78 8.47 -0.40
C ALA A 257 5.29 9.92 -0.51
N ALA A 258 4.42 10.32 0.42
CA ALA A 258 3.97 11.71 0.54
C ALA A 258 5.05 12.56 1.22
N TYR A 259 5.45 13.65 0.58
CA TYR A 259 6.33 14.67 1.15
C TYR A 259 5.50 15.85 1.66
N MET A 260 5.62 16.13 2.96
CA MET A 260 4.91 17.25 3.60
C MET A 260 5.65 18.59 3.44
N LYS A 261 6.92 18.57 3.00
CA LYS A 261 7.76 19.75 2.79
C LYS A 261 8.44 19.66 1.43
N PRO A 262 8.71 20.79 0.77
CA PRO A 262 9.53 20.82 -0.45
C PRO A 262 10.89 20.15 -0.21
N ILE A 263 11.41 19.48 -1.23
CA ILE A 263 12.76 18.92 -1.28
C ILE A 263 13.60 19.68 -2.29
N GLU A 264 14.90 19.84 -2.01
CA GLU A 264 15.83 20.47 -2.94
C GLU A 264 16.19 19.50 -4.07
N LEU A 265 16.16 20.00 -5.31
CA LEU A 265 16.55 19.24 -6.48
C LEU A 265 17.97 19.63 -6.90
N PRO A 266 19.00 18.78 -6.71
CA PRO A 266 20.38 19.08 -7.06
C PRO A 266 20.61 18.88 -8.57
N ALA A 267 20.10 19.79 -9.39
CA ALA A 267 20.06 19.66 -10.85
C ALA A 267 21.46 19.48 -11.50
N GLY A 268 22.50 20.12 -10.97
CA GLY A 268 23.85 20.00 -11.51
C GLY A 268 24.40 18.56 -11.51
N PRO A 269 24.46 17.88 -10.37
CA PRO A 269 24.83 16.46 -10.31
C PRO A 269 23.92 15.56 -11.14
N MET A 270 22.61 15.81 -11.19
CA MET A 270 21.65 15.03 -11.95
C MET A 270 21.90 15.10 -13.46
N LEU A 271 22.31 16.27 -13.98
CA LEU A 271 22.62 16.45 -15.38
C LEU A 271 23.70 15.46 -15.86
N THR A 272 24.68 15.16 -15.02
CA THR A 272 25.78 14.24 -15.39
C THR A 272 25.37 12.79 -15.51
N THR A 273 24.26 12.40 -14.88
CA THR A 273 23.76 11.02 -14.87
C THR A 273 22.58 10.81 -15.80
N GLU A 274 21.95 11.89 -16.30
CA GLU A 274 20.73 11.82 -17.11
C GLU A 274 19.66 10.95 -16.44
N MET A 275 19.61 10.97 -15.09
CA MET A 275 18.66 10.18 -14.34
C MET A 275 17.23 10.67 -14.53
N THR A 276 16.28 9.75 -14.44
CA THR A 276 14.84 10.04 -14.47
C THR A 276 14.28 10.08 -13.06
N ILE A 277 13.49 11.11 -12.74
CA ILE A 277 12.65 11.15 -11.54
C ILE A 277 11.19 11.10 -11.98
N THR A 278 10.42 10.20 -11.39
CA THR A 278 8.98 10.08 -11.60
C THR A 278 8.25 9.83 -10.27
N THR A 279 6.93 9.84 -10.31
CA THR A 279 6.09 9.58 -9.15
C THR A 279 5.13 8.44 -9.44
N ALA A 280 4.65 7.77 -8.38
CA ALA A 280 3.60 6.79 -8.45
C ALA A 280 2.56 7.06 -7.35
N VAL A 281 1.29 7.06 -7.71
CA VAL A 281 0.17 7.21 -6.77
C VAL A 281 -0.97 6.27 -7.19
N GLY A 282 -1.54 5.58 -6.21
CA GLY A 282 -2.62 4.62 -6.45
C GLY A 282 -2.18 3.40 -7.27
N TYR A 283 -3.12 2.87 -8.04
CA TYR A 283 -2.97 1.61 -8.80
C TYR A 283 -3.96 1.60 -9.98
N PRO A 284 -3.74 2.36 -11.04
CA PRO A 284 -4.71 2.54 -12.11
C PRO A 284 -5.11 1.22 -12.80
N THR A 285 -4.23 0.22 -12.84
CA THR A 285 -4.46 -1.03 -13.60
C THR A 285 -4.01 -2.30 -12.86
N GLU A 286 -3.36 -2.21 -11.70
CA GLU A 286 -2.57 -3.30 -11.11
C GLU A 286 -3.40 -4.33 -10.32
N MET A 287 -4.60 -3.99 -9.84
CA MET A 287 -5.38 -4.93 -9.01
C MET A 287 -5.64 -6.30 -9.66
N PRO A 288 -5.98 -6.40 -10.95
CA PRO A 288 -6.16 -7.70 -11.60
C PRO A 288 -4.89 -8.57 -11.57
N ASP A 289 -3.72 -7.97 -11.79
CA ASP A 289 -2.43 -8.67 -11.77
C ASP A 289 -2.11 -9.18 -10.36
N VAL A 290 -2.39 -8.37 -9.33
CA VAL A 290 -2.25 -8.76 -7.92
C VAL A 290 -3.15 -9.94 -7.60
N ILE A 291 -4.44 -9.89 -7.97
CA ILE A 291 -5.40 -10.99 -7.73
C ILE A 291 -4.91 -12.27 -8.39
N ALA A 292 -4.44 -12.20 -9.64
CA ALA A 292 -3.92 -13.35 -10.37
C ALA A 292 -2.67 -13.98 -9.71
N ALA A 293 -1.85 -13.16 -9.04
CA ALA A 293 -0.65 -13.63 -8.34
C ALA A 293 -0.93 -14.16 -6.93
N MET A 294 -2.03 -13.78 -6.29
CA MET A 294 -2.34 -14.14 -4.90
C MET A 294 -2.30 -15.64 -4.57
N PRO A 295 -2.86 -16.54 -5.37
CA PRO A 295 -2.80 -17.98 -5.07
C PRO A 295 -1.36 -18.48 -4.91
N ARG A 296 -0.46 -18.03 -5.78
CA ARG A 296 0.95 -18.40 -5.79
C ARG A 296 1.76 -17.73 -4.67
N LEU A 297 1.41 -16.50 -4.30
CA LEU A 297 2.11 -15.68 -3.31
C LEU A 297 1.42 -15.70 -1.93
N ARG A 298 0.40 -16.52 -1.74
CA ARG A 298 -0.45 -16.54 -0.54
C ARG A 298 0.33 -16.58 0.77
N ASP A 299 1.26 -17.51 0.90
CA ASP A 299 2.01 -17.70 2.14
C ASP A 299 2.95 -16.51 2.42
N THR A 300 3.56 -15.97 1.37
CA THR A 300 4.41 -14.78 1.45
C THR A 300 3.60 -13.55 1.87
N ILE A 301 2.43 -13.33 1.27
CA ILE A 301 1.53 -12.23 1.63
C ILE A 301 1.02 -12.40 3.07
N THR A 302 0.70 -13.63 3.48
CA THR A 302 0.29 -13.94 4.86
C THR A 302 1.35 -13.52 5.88
N ALA A 303 2.63 -13.74 5.58
CA ALA A 303 3.76 -13.36 6.44
C ALA A 303 3.95 -11.83 6.56
N MET A 304 3.42 -11.04 5.63
CA MET A 304 3.45 -9.57 5.69
C MET A 304 2.41 -9.01 6.67
N ILE A 305 1.42 -9.79 7.08
CA ILE A 305 0.40 -9.37 8.06
C ILE A 305 0.96 -9.62 9.46
N SER A 306 1.29 -8.54 10.17
CA SER A 306 1.92 -8.62 11.50
C SER A 306 0.92 -8.87 12.63
N HIS A 307 -0.30 -8.35 12.50
CA HIS A 307 -1.34 -8.45 13.53
C HIS A 307 -2.71 -8.68 12.89
N ARG A 308 -3.54 -9.46 13.58
CA ARG A 308 -4.95 -9.69 13.26
C ARG A 308 -5.77 -9.44 14.51
N LEU A 309 -6.71 -8.51 14.43
CA LEU A 309 -7.59 -8.15 15.52
C LEU A 309 -9.06 -8.25 15.09
N PRO A 310 -9.98 -8.57 16.00
CA PRO A 310 -11.41 -8.49 15.71
C PRO A 310 -11.84 -7.03 15.51
N PHE A 311 -12.94 -6.81 14.79
CA PHE A 311 -13.46 -5.47 14.53
C PHE A 311 -13.76 -4.66 15.79
N ASP A 312 -14.12 -5.33 16.89
CA ASP A 312 -14.34 -4.67 18.18
C ASP A 312 -13.09 -3.93 18.70
N ASP A 313 -11.90 -4.40 18.33
CA ASP A 313 -10.61 -3.87 18.76
C ASP A 313 -9.97 -2.95 17.68
N VAL A 314 -10.75 -2.43 16.72
CA VAL A 314 -10.24 -1.60 15.63
C VAL A 314 -9.47 -0.36 16.11
N LEU A 315 -9.89 0.25 17.22
CA LEU A 315 -9.19 1.40 17.81
C LEU A 315 -7.82 1.01 18.39
N GLU A 316 -7.69 -0.16 19.00
CA GLU A 316 -6.40 -0.73 19.39
C GLU A 316 -5.53 -1.01 18.16
N GLY A 317 -6.12 -1.58 17.11
CA GLY A 317 -5.47 -1.82 15.82
C GLY A 317 -4.84 -0.58 15.21
N LEU A 318 -5.52 0.58 15.27
CA LEU A 318 -4.97 1.87 14.83
C LEU A 318 -3.70 2.24 15.63
N GLY A 319 -3.74 2.03 16.96
CA GLY A 319 -2.58 2.26 17.83
C GLY A 319 -1.38 1.38 17.46
N ILE A 320 -1.62 0.08 17.21
CA ILE A 320 -0.59 -0.88 16.80
C ILE A 320 -0.03 -0.50 15.42
N ALA A 321 -0.89 -0.15 14.45
CA ALA A 321 -0.45 0.23 13.10
C ALA A 321 0.49 1.44 13.09
N GLY A 322 0.38 2.32 14.09
CA GLY A 322 1.28 3.46 14.29
C GLY A 322 2.66 3.10 14.87
N GLN A 323 2.88 1.88 15.35
CA GLN A 323 4.15 1.49 15.98
C GLN A 323 5.24 1.21 14.93
N PRO A 324 6.51 1.56 15.23
CA PRO A 324 7.62 1.35 14.29
C PRO A 324 7.82 -0.12 13.85
N GLY A 325 7.61 -1.08 14.75
CA GLY A 325 7.78 -2.51 14.47
C GLY A 325 6.58 -3.17 13.75
N SER A 326 5.46 -2.46 13.56
CA SER A 326 4.31 -3.01 12.84
C SER A 326 4.56 -3.12 11.33
N ALA A 327 3.97 -4.14 10.71
CA ALA A 327 3.77 -4.21 9.27
C ALA A 327 2.27 -4.01 8.96
N LYS A 328 1.62 -4.86 8.18
CA LYS A 328 0.17 -4.74 7.99
C LYS A 328 -0.59 -5.21 9.24
N VAL A 329 -1.50 -4.37 9.73
CA VAL A 329 -2.49 -4.71 10.74
C VAL A 329 -3.82 -4.96 10.05
N MET A 330 -4.41 -6.13 10.28
CA MET A 330 -5.64 -6.58 9.67
C MET A 330 -6.77 -6.64 10.70
N ILE A 331 -7.91 -6.08 10.36
CA ILE A 331 -9.14 -6.15 11.15
C ILE A 331 -10.05 -7.21 10.54
N GLU A 332 -10.44 -8.21 11.34
CA GLU A 332 -11.27 -9.34 10.92
C GLU A 332 -12.70 -9.20 11.46
N PHE A 333 -13.68 -9.55 10.62
CA PHE A 333 -15.11 -9.49 10.94
C PHE A 333 -15.69 -10.88 11.10
N GLY A 334 -16.33 -11.11 12.26
CA GLY A 334 -17.12 -12.31 12.46
C GLY A 334 -16.34 -13.62 12.41
N ARG A 335 -15.51 -13.89 13.42
CA ARG A 335 -15.35 -15.26 13.93
C ARG A 335 -16.53 -15.51 14.86
N GLY A 336 -17.66 -15.83 14.26
CA GLY A 336 -18.89 -16.26 14.93
C GLY A 336 -19.44 -17.46 14.19
#